data_3ef622df8d34c3e18abceb064c493a59
#
_entry.id   3ef622df8d34c3e18abceb064c493a59
#
_cell.length_a   1.000
_cell.length_b   1.000
_cell.length_c   1.000
_cell.angle_alpha   90.00
_cell.angle_beta   90.00
_cell.angle_gamma   90.00
#
_symmetry.space_group_name_H-M   'P 1'
#
loop_
_entity.id
_entity.type
_entity.pdbx_description
1 polymer ?
#
loop_
_entity_poly.entity_id
_entity_poly.type
_entity_poly.pdbx_seq_one_letter_code
_entity_poly.pdbx_strand_id
1 'polypeptide(L)'
;MLKQYNINNIKLLRAESLEYYKYLSKSKYLVNDTSFPRRFIKKDGQVILNTWHGTPLKNMGRDVENEVYNMGNVMRNLIFSDYLVFPNEYMKEKMVSAYMLKNLCKATILNEGYPRNSVFFNNERRCELRKEFNVDDKEIIVYMPTWRGKVNNFDTERVIYEMTRFLEDMDCRLKDNQLMYVKYHPLMKLEFEDDTYKHIKAFPTGYEYYEILNMADTPVSYTHLRA
;
A
#
# COMPACT_ATOMS: atom_id res chain seq x y z
N MET A 1 16.33 -3.37 -4.77
CA MET A 1 15.93 -2.36 -3.77
C MET A 1 17.06 -2.04 -2.77
N LEU A 2 17.42 -2.86 -1.77
CA LEU A 2 18.41 -2.47 -0.74
C LEU A 2 19.79 -2.09 -1.28
N LYS A 3 20.27 -2.75 -2.34
CA LYS A 3 21.54 -2.40 -3.01
C LYS A 3 21.50 -1.06 -3.72
N GLN A 4 20.34 -0.66 -4.21
CA GLN A 4 20.12 0.58 -4.93
C GLN A 4 20.29 1.81 -4.02
N TYR A 5 20.00 1.67 -2.73
CA TYR A 5 20.11 2.75 -1.74
C TYR A 5 21.39 2.71 -0.90
N ASN A 6 22.42 1.91 -1.29
CA ASN A 6 23.67 1.76 -0.54
C ASN A 6 23.48 1.44 0.96
N ILE A 7 22.42 0.75 1.33
CA ILE A 7 22.11 0.43 2.72
C ILE A 7 22.84 -0.86 3.10
N ASN A 8 24.00 -0.71 3.70
CA ASN A 8 24.90 -1.83 4.02
C ASN A 8 24.68 -2.44 5.42
N ASN A 9 23.91 -1.79 6.29
CA ASN A 9 23.73 -2.18 7.69
C ASN A 9 22.42 -2.93 7.96
N ILE A 10 21.85 -3.59 6.94
CA ILE A 10 20.59 -4.32 7.06
C ILE A 10 20.86 -5.82 7.04
N LYS A 11 20.26 -6.52 7.99
CA LYS A 11 20.20 -7.97 8.00
C LYS A 11 18.79 -8.43 7.61
N LEU A 12 18.68 -9.13 6.49
CA LEU A 12 17.44 -9.77 6.07
C LEU A 12 17.26 -11.10 6.78
N LEU A 13 16.10 -11.32 7.34
CA LEU A 13 15.75 -12.56 8.04
C LEU A 13 14.52 -13.19 7.38
N ARG A 14 14.55 -14.51 7.28
CA ARG A 14 13.35 -15.23 6.85
C ARG A 14 12.29 -15.11 7.94
N ALA A 15 11.10 -14.62 7.59
CA ALA A 15 9.99 -14.52 8.51
C ALA A 15 9.70 -15.88 9.19
N GLU A 16 9.35 -15.84 10.47
CA GLU A 16 9.04 -17.00 11.32
C GLU A 16 10.19 -18.03 11.51
N SER A 17 11.40 -17.71 11.08
CA SER A 17 12.58 -18.53 11.40
C SER A 17 13.00 -18.37 12.87
N LEU A 18 13.78 -19.33 13.39
CA LEU A 18 14.37 -19.21 14.74
C LEU A 18 15.21 -17.94 14.88
N GLU A 19 15.95 -17.59 13.84
CA GLU A 19 16.75 -16.36 13.84
C GLU A 19 15.86 -15.11 13.87
N TYR A 20 14.76 -15.07 13.12
CA TYR A 20 13.78 -14.01 13.18
C TYR A 20 13.26 -13.80 14.62
N TYR A 21 12.83 -14.87 15.29
CA TYR A 21 12.34 -14.78 16.66
C TYR A 21 13.45 -14.37 17.66
N LYS A 22 14.68 -14.80 17.42
CA LYS A 22 15.84 -14.37 18.22
C LYS A 22 16.08 -12.87 18.12
N TYR A 23 16.03 -12.30 16.91
CA TYR A 23 16.18 -10.86 16.71
C TYR A 23 14.97 -10.10 17.24
N LEU A 24 13.77 -10.55 16.95
CA LEU A 24 12.54 -9.96 17.46
C LEU A 24 12.54 -9.86 19.00
N SER A 25 13.05 -10.89 19.67
CA SER A 25 13.13 -10.91 21.14
C SER A 25 14.24 -10.03 21.75
N LYS A 26 15.25 -9.64 20.95
CA LYS A 26 16.39 -8.84 21.40
C LYS A 26 16.28 -7.37 21.01
N SER A 27 15.50 -7.05 20.01
CA SER A 27 15.34 -5.70 19.51
C SER A 27 14.62 -4.83 20.54
N LYS A 28 15.19 -3.66 20.82
CA LYS A 28 14.57 -2.66 21.69
C LYS A 28 13.45 -1.92 20.97
N TYR A 29 13.68 -1.54 19.71
CA TYR A 29 12.71 -0.82 18.90
C TYR A 29 12.17 -1.74 17.81
N LEU A 30 10.87 -1.78 17.68
CA LEU A 30 10.14 -2.60 16.74
C LEU A 30 9.20 -1.71 15.93
N VAL A 31 9.33 -1.74 14.61
CA VAL A 31 8.44 -1.01 13.70
C VAL A 31 7.67 -2.02 12.88
N ASN A 32 6.37 -1.83 12.78
CA ASN A 32 5.47 -2.74 12.07
C ASN A 32 4.34 -1.95 11.40
N ASP A 33 3.93 -2.40 10.24
CA ASP A 33 2.79 -1.86 9.50
C ASP A 33 1.54 -2.76 9.54
N THR A 34 1.66 -3.94 10.14
CA THR A 34 0.58 -4.93 10.24
C THR A 34 0.50 -5.51 11.65
N SER A 35 0.92 -6.77 11.79
CA SER A 35 0.98 -7.45 13.09
C SER A 35 2.14 -8.42 13.17
N PHE A 36 2.78 -8.50 14.32
CA PHE A 36 3.72 -9.55 14.63
C PHE A 36 3.03 -10.92 14.75
N PRO A 37 3.76 -12.03 14.57
CA PRO A 37 3.21 -13.36 14.71
C PRO A 37 2.49 -13.59 16.02
N ARG A 38 1.51 -14.52 16.04
CA ARG A 38 0.72 -14.84 17.25
C ARG A 38 1.59 -15.26 18.45
N ARG A 39 2.76 -15.83 18.21
CA ARG A 39 3.71 -16.27 19.25
C ARG A 39 4.57 -15.15 19.80
N PHE A 40 4.54 -13.95 19.21
CA PHE A 40 5.29 -12.82 19.73
C PHE A 40 4.67 -12.32 21.03
N ILE A 41 5.52 -12.12 22.03
CA ILE A 41 5.18 -11.50 23.32
C ILE A 41 6.12 -10.33 23.50
N LYS A 42 5.57 -9.13 23.65
CA LYS A 42 6.33 -7.92 23.97
C LYS A 42 7.01 -8.09 25.34
N LYS A 43 8.29 -7.78 25.39
CA LYS A 43 9.07 -7.78 26.64
C LYS A 43 9.18 -6.37 27.22
N ASP A 44 9.47 -6.31 28.50
CA ASP A 44 9.81 -5.06 29.15
C ASP A 44 11.00 -4.39 28.46
N GLY A 45 10.90 -3.07 28.29
CA GLY A 45 11.91 -2.27 27.60
C GLY A 45 11.86 -2.30 26.06
N GLN A 46 10.97 -3.08 25.46
CA GLN A 46 10.70 -2.99 24.03
C GLN A 46 9.69 -1.86 23.72
N VAL A 47 9.97 -1.11 22.67
CA VAL A 47 9.12 -0.02 22.17
C VAL A 47 8.60 -0.39 20.78
N ILE A 48 7.30 -0.41 20.61
CA ILE A 48 6.62 -0.78 19.36
C ILE A 48 5.96 0.45 18.76
N LEU A 49 6.35 0.77 17.52
CA LEU A 49 5.66 1.70 16.64
C LEU A 49 4.89 0.90 15.59
N ASN A 50 3.58 1.06 15.53
CA ASN A 50 2.77 0.51 14.44
C ASN A 50 2.25 1.64 13.55
N THR A 51 2.65 1.62 12.29
CA THR A 51 2.26 2.64 11.32
C THR A 51 0.96 2.31 10.60
N TRP A 52 0.47 1.07 10.76
CA TRP A 52 -0.56 0.51 9.91
C TRP A 52 -0.21 0.64 8.42
N HIS A 53 -1.14 0.35 7.53
CA HIS A 53 -0.84 0.29 6.09
C HIS A 53 -1.90 0.96 5.21
N GLY A 54 -2.80 1.74 5.77
CA GLY A 54 -3.77 2.51 4.99
C GLY A 54 -5.03 2.80 5.78
N THR A 55 -5.73 3.87 5.38
CA THR A 55 -7.02 4.23 5.95
C THR A 55 -8.07 3.20 5.51
N PRO A 56 -8.85 2.61 6.44
CA PRO A 56 -9.83 1.60 6.11
C PRO A 56 -10.97 2.18 5.29
N LEU A 57 -11.26 1.55 4.17
CA LEU A 57 -12.41 1.86 3.30
C LEU A 57 -13.56 0.87 3.49
N LYS A 58 -13.27 -0.27 4.08
CA LYS A 58 -14.23 -1.34 4.40
C LYS A 58 -14.28 -1.53 5.89
N ASN A 59 -15.38 -2.08 6.39
CA ASN A 59 -15.44 -2.52 7.76
C ASN A 59 -14.33 -3.52 8.06
N MET A 60 -13.79 -3.47 9.25
CA MET A 60 -12.72 -4.34 9.73
C MET A 60 -13.01 -4.85 11.13
N GLY A 61 -12.29 -5.89 11.53
CA GLY A 61 -12.39 -6.44 12.88
C GLY A 61 -13.83 -6.78 13.26
N ARG A 62 -14.28 -6.33 14.42
CA ARG A 62 -15.63 -6.61 14.90
C ARG A 62 -16.74 -5.90 14.11
N ASP A 63 -16.40 -4.88 13.34
CA ASP A 63 -17.39 -4.14 12.53
C ASP A 63 -17.76 -4.91 11.25
N VAL A 64 -17.11 -6.08 11.00
CA VAL A 64 -17.47 -7.03 9.94
C VAL A 64 -18.40 -8.08 10.52
N GLU A 65 -19.54 -8.28 9.89
CA GLU A 65 -20.49 -9.32 10.30
C GLU A 65 -19.83 -10.71 10.24
N ASN A 66 -20.00 -11.49 11.30
CA ASN A 66 -19.50 -12.87 11.45
C ASN A 66 -17.97 -13.06 11.46
N GLU A 67 -17.16 -12.00 11.51
CA GLU A 67 -15.68 -12.09 11.54
C GLU A 67 -15.04 -11.68 12.86
N VAL A 68 -15.79 -11.51 13.92
CA VAL A 68 -15.32 -11.04 15.25
C VAL A 68 -14.14 -11.85 15.78
N TYR A 69 -14.09 -13.15 15.49
CA TYR A 69 -13.02 -14.03 15.97
C TYR A 69 -11.69 -13.88 15.23
N ASN A 70 -11.68 -13.29 14.05
CA ASN A 70 -10.47 -13.17 13.22
C ASN A 70 -9.58 -12.00 13.60
N MET A 71 -10.06 -11.08 14.42
CA MET A 71 -9.33 -9.85 14.76
C MET A 71 -8.30 -9.99 15.90
N GLY A 72 -8.33 -11.09 16.66
CA GLY A 72 -7.61 -11.20 17.93
C GLY A 72 -6.10 -10.92 17.86
N ASN A 73 -5.41 -11.38 16.81
CA ASN A 73 -3.98 -11.10 16.67
C ASN A 73 -3.68 -9.62 16.35
N VAL A 74 -4.48 -9.01 15.48
CA VAL A 74 -4.33 -7.59 15.12
C VAL A 74 -4.63 -6.74 16.36
N MET A 75 -5.76 -6.95 17.02
CA MET A 75 -6.15 -6.26 18.24
C MET A 75 -5.04 -6.32 19.30
N ARG A 76 -4.50 -7.52 19.57
CA ARG A 76 -3.41 -7.71 20.52
C ARG A 76 -2.16 -6.90 20.16
N ASN A 77 -1.78 -6.89 18.88
CA ASN A 77 -0.62 -6.13 18.42
C ASN A 77 -0.83 -4.61 18.59
N LEU A 78 -2.02 -4.12 18.28
CA LEU A 78 -2.36 -2.70 18.49
C LEU A 78 -2.33 -2.32 19.98
N ILE A 79 -2.85 -3.19 20.86
CA ILE A 79 -2.81 -2.96 22.33
C ILE A 79 -1.37 -2.99 22.85
N PHE A 80 -0.49 -3.81 22.30
CA PHE A 80 0.91 -3.91 22.71
C PHE A 80 1.79 -2.78 22.15
N SER A 81 1.29 -2.01 21.18
CA SER A 81 2.03 -0.87 20.64
C SER A 81 2.16 0.24 21.68
N ASP A 82 3.30 0.94 21.63
CA ASP A 82 3.52 2.16 22.42
C ASP A 82 3.12 3.39 21.61
N TYR A 83 3.24 3.29 20.29
CA TYR A 83 2.87 4.34 19.34
C TYR A 83 2.06 3.75 18.20
N LEU A 84 0.95 4.43 17.84
CA LEU A 84 0.11 4.13 16.68
C LEU A 84 0.04 5.34 15.78
N VAL A 85 0.35 5.18 14.48
CA VAL A 85 0.20 6.25 13.50
C VAL A 85 -1.17 6.15 12.86
N PHE A 86 -2.03 7.12 13.18
CA PHE A 86 -3.34 7.29 12.57
C PHE A 86 -3.41 8.68 11.93
N PRO A 87 -3.30 8.80 10.60
CA PRO A 87 -3.08 10.08 9.92
C PRO A 87 -4.26 11.05 9.99
N ASN A 88 -5.41 10.60 10.45
CA ASN A 88 -6.59 11.45 10.61
C ASN A 88 -7.57 10.85 11.64
N GLU A 89 -8.49 11.69 12.11
CA GLU A 89 -9.45 11.28 13.13
C GLU A 89 -10.39 10.18 12.64
N TYR A 90 -10.79 10.21 11.35
CA TYR A 90 -11.62 9.15 10.76
C TYR A 90 -10.98 7.77 10.93
N MET A 91 -9.68 7.63 10.59
CA MET A 91 -8.96 6.37 10.78
C MET A 91 -8.89 5.97 12.23
N LYS A 92 -8.59 6.90 13.13
CA LYS A 92 -8.53 6.65 14.56
C LYS A 92 -9.87 6.12 15.08
N GLU A 93 -10.97 6.76 14.74
CA GLU A 93 -12.32 6.30 15.14
C GLU A 93 -12.59 4.88 14.63
N LYS A 94 -12.31 4.61 13.34
CA LYS A 94 -12.52 3.30 12.75
C LYS A 94 -11.66 2.22 13.39
N MET A 95 -10.39 2.48 13.64
CA MET A 95 -9.47 1.52 14.26
C MET A 95 -9.82 1.25 15.71
N VAL A 96 -10.20 2.30 16.46
CA VAL A 96 -10.64 2.19 17.86
C VAL A 96 -11.92 1.37 17.97
N SER A 97 -12.87 1.55 17.05
CA SER A 97 -14.09 0.73 16.99
C SER A 97 -13.79 -0.71 16.60
N ALA A 98 -13.19 -0.89 15.42
CA ALA A 98 -12.98 -2.21 14.81
C ALA A 98 -12.17 -3.17 15.70
N TYR A 99 -11.20 -2.66 16.46
CA TYR A 99 -10.30 -3.47 17.29
C TYR A 99 -10.51 -3.25 18.80
N MET A 100 -11.62 -2.64 19.20
CA MET A 100 -12.00 -2.45 20.62
C MET A 100 -10.91 -1.78 21.46
N LEU A 101 -10.22 -0.79 20.88
CA LEU A 101 -9.05 -0.19 21.55
C LEU A 101 -9.43 0.78 22.66
N LYS A 102 -10.68 1.23 22.72
CA LYS A 102 -11.16 2.16 23.73
C LYS A 102 -10.92 1.59 25.14
N ASN A 103 -10.22 2.34 25.96
CA ASN A 103 -9.86 1.99 27.34
C ASN A 103 -8.90 0.78 27.50
N LEU A 104 -8.54 0.08 26.42
CA LEU A 104 -7.62 -1.05 26.46
C LEU A 104 -6.24 -0.67 25.94
N CYS A 105 -6.16 0.15 24.89
CA CYS A 105 -4.92 0.58 24.30
C CYS A 105 -4.36 1.80 25.04
N LYS A 106 -3.11 1.68 25.50
CA LYS A 106 -2.36 2.75 26.16
C LYS A 106 -1.38 3.47 25.25
N ALA A 107 -1.37 3.10 23.96
CA ALA A 107 -0.47 3.70 22.97
C ALA A 107 -0.71 5.19 22.80
N THR A 108 0.35 5.93 22.60
CA THR A 108 0.29 7.30 22.10
C THR A 108 -0.13 7.28 20.63
N ILE A 109 -1.24 7.90 20.31
CA ILE A 109 -1.70 8.04 18.93
C ILE A 109 -1.00 9.26 18.32
N LEU A 110 -0.25 9.01 17.25
CA LEU A 110 0.43 10.02 16.45
C LEU A 110 -0.48 10.36 15.27
N ASN A 111 -0.96 11.60 15.24
CA ASN A 111 -1.77 12.12 14.13
C ASN A 111 -0.85 12.66 13.03
N GLU A 112 -0.05 11.76 12.45
CA GLU A 112 0.97 12.06 11.45
C GLU A 112 0.69 11.29 10.17
N GLY A 113 1.10 11.85 9.03
CA GLY A 113 0.99 11.17 7.75
C GLY A 113 1.77 9.85 7.71
N TYR A 114 1.39 8.97 6.79
CA TYR A 114 2.15 7.73 6.59
C TYR A 114 3.57 8.05 6.08
N PRO A 115 4.61 7.45 6.66
CA PRO A 115 6.00 7.68 6.22
C PRO A 115 6.22 7.46 4.71
N ARG A 116 5.53 6.48 4.12
CA ARG A 116 5.60 6.20 2.68
C ARG A 116 5.11 7.35 1.80
N ASN A 117 4.27 8.23 2.33
CA ASN A 117 3.73 9.37 1.57
C ASN A 117 4.72 10.53 1.47
N SER A 118 5.88 10.47 2.16
CA SER A 118 6.91 11.51 2.07
C SER A 118 7.41 11.75 0.64
N VAL A 119 7.36 10.73 -0.21
CA VAL A 119 7.74 10.84 -1.63
C VAL A 119 6.93 11.89 -2.37
N PHE A 120 5.66 12.09 -2.04
CA PHE A 120 4.78 13.07 -2.70
C PHE A 120 5.15 14.55 -2.41
N PHE A 121 6.03 14.79 -1.47
CA PHE A 121 6.59 16.12 -1.18
C PHE A 121 7.95 16.34 -1.84
N ASN A 122 8.47 15.35 -2.57
CA ASN A 122 9.73 15.44 -3.29
C ASN A 122 9.50 15.93 -4.73
N ASN A 123 9.38 17.26 -4.89
CA ASN A 123 9.16 17.88 -6.20
C ASN A 123 10.36 17.73 -7.13
N GLU A 124 11.58 17.70 -6.60
CA GLU A 124 12.79 17.50 -7.40
C GLU A 124 12.75 16.13 -8.09
N ARG A 125 12.49 15.08 -7.32
CA ARG A 125 12.36 13.73 -7.87
C ARG A 125 11.20 13.60 -8.86
N ARG A 126 10.09 14.31 -8.62
CA ARG A 126 8.98 14.41 -9.59
C ARG A 126 9.46 14.94 -10.93
N CYS A 127 10.18 16.07 -10.92
CA CYS A 127 10.69 16.69 -12.14
C CYS A 127 11.72 15.82 -12.85
N GLU A 128 12.62 15.17 -12.11
CA GLU A 128 13.59 14.21 -12.66
C GLU A 128 12.90 13.08 -13.41
N LEU A 129 11.93 12.43 -12.78
CA LEU A 129 11.19 11.32 -13.38
C LEU A 129 10.44 11.76 -14.64
N ARG A 130 9.78 12.91 -14.62
CA ARG A 130 9.07 13.41 -15.80
C ARG A 130 10.00 13.64 -16.97
N LYS A 131 11.20 14.18 -16.75
CA LYS A 131 12.26 14.32 -17.78
C LYS A 131 12.77 12.96 -18.24
N GLU A 132 13.05 12.03 -17.32
CA GLU A 132 13.54 10.69 -17.63
C GLU A 132 12.57 9.94 -18.55
N PHE A 133 11.26 10.11 -18.34
CA PHE A 133 10.20 9.52 -19.16
C PHE A 133 9.79 10.37 -20.38
N ASN A 134 10.37 11.55 -20.57
CA ASN A 134 10.02 12.51 -21.65
C ASN A 134 8.52 12.86 -21.64
N VAL A 135 7.99 13.18 -20.45
CA VAL A 135 6.56 13.46 -20.24
C VAL A 135 6.32 14.80 -19.54
N ASP A 136 7.27 15.74 -19.65
CA ASP A 136 7.17 17.05 -19.00
C ASP A 136 5.95 17.85 -19.46
N ASP A 137 5.58 17.71 -20.73
CA ASP A 137 4.46 18.37 -21.40
C ASP A 137 3.15 17.61 -21.33
N LYS A 138 3.14 16.42 -20.70
CA LYS A 138 1.96 15.56 -20.63
C LYS A 138 1.24 15.67 -19.30
N GLU A 139 -0.08 15.55 -19.34
CA GLU A 139 -0.88 15.25 -18.17
C GLU A 139 -0.82 13.74 -17.93
N ILE A 140 -0.26 13.34 -16.81
CA ILE A 140 -0.04 11.92 -16.47
C ILE A 140 -1.16 11.39 -15.62
N ILE A 141 -1.84 10.39 -16.14
CA ILE A 141 -2.89 9.64 -15.44
C ILE A 141 -2.32 8.27 -15.06
N VAL A 142 -2.50 7.84 -13.82
CA VAL A 142 -2.13 6.48 -13.40
C VAL A 142 -3.39 5.71 -13.02
N TYR A 143 -3.70 4.68 -13.78
CA TYR A 143 -4.84 3.80 -13.54
C TYR A 143 -4.41 2.49 -12.89
N MET A 144 -4.87 2.27 -11.66
CA MET A 144 -4.56 1.07 -10.87
C MET A 144 -5.86 0.42 -10.40
N PRO A 145 -6.53 -0.36 -11.27
CA PRO A 145 -7.77 -1.04 -10.92
C PRO A 145 -7.53 -2.08 -9.83
N THR A 146 -8.51 -2.19 -8.94
CA THR A 146 -8.52 -3.27 -7.96
C THR A 146 -8.95 -4.57 -8.60
N TRP A 147 -8.44 -5.65 -8.07
CA TRP A 147 -8.92 -6.98 -8.39
C TRP A 147 -10.40 -7.14 -8.02
N ARG A 148 -11.19 -7.70 -8.95
CA ARG A 148 -12.60 -8.02 -8.76
C ARG A 148 -12.79 -9.52 -8.96
N GLY A 149 -13.35 -10.21 -7.97
CA GLY A 149 -13.65 -11.63 -8.02
C GLY A 149 -13.42 -12.35 -6.69
N LYS A 150 -13.82 -13.61 -6.61
CA LYS A 150 -13.45 -14.50 -5.50
C LYS A 150 -12.16 -15.22 -5.90
N VAL A 151 -11.23 -15.40 -4.96
CA VAL A 151 -9.91 -16.01 -5.20
C VAL A 151 -9.98 -17.36 -5.91
N ASN A 152 -11.09 -18.10 -5.75
CA ASN A 152 -11.29 -19.45 -6.29
C ASN A 152 -12.23 -19.52 -7.50
N ASN A 153 -12.76 -18.40 -8.01
CA ASN A 153 -13.69 -18.39 -9.13
C ASN A 153 -13.52 -17.08 -9.93
N PHE A 154 -12.40 -16.98 -10.63
CA PHE A 154 -12.04 -15.82 -11.43
C PHE A 154 -12.28 -16.14 -12.91
N ASP A 155 -13.31 -15.52 -13.48
CA ASP A 155 -13.55 -15.56 -14.92
C ASP A 155 -12.53 -14.64 -15.61
N THR A 156 -11.37 -15.21 -15.89
CA THR A 156 -10.24 -14.48 -16.47
C THR A 156 -10.57 -13.91 -17.85
N GLU A 157 -11.27 -14.66 -18.69
CA GLU A 157 -11.57 -14.26 -20.06
C GLU A 157 -12.52 -13.06 -20.11
N ARG A 158 -13.57 -13.09 -19.30
CA ARG A 158 -14.50 -11.99 -19.17
C ARG A 158 -13.83 -10.71 -18.66
N VAL A 159 -12.99 -10.82 -17.64
CA VAL A 159 -12.29 -9.66 -17.07
C VAL A 159 -11.28 -9.09 -18.08
N ILE A 160 -10.57 -9.94 -18.81
CA ILE A 160 -9.68 -9.51 -19.91
C ILE A 160 -10.48 -8.73 -20.94
N TYR A 161 -11.59 -9.29 -21.42
CA TYR A 161 -12.44 -8.67 -22.42
C TYR A 161 -12.98 -7.30 -21.97
N GLU A 162 -13.56 -7.24 -20.76
CA GLU A 162 -14.10 -5.98 -20.21
C GLU A 162 -13.00 -4.91 -20.06
N MET A 163 -11.79 -5.33 -19.65
CA MET A 163 -10.66 -4.42 -19.47
C MET A 163 -10.09 -3.93 -20.79
N THR A 164 -9.95 -4.81 -21.78
CA THR A 164 -9.48 -4.44 -23.13
C THR A 164 -10.43 -3.40 -23.74
N ARG A 165 -11.73 -3.66 -23.70
CA ARG A 165 -12.74 -2.69 -24.20
C ARG A 165 -12.66 -1.36 -23.45
N PHE A 166 -12.45 -1.38 -22.13
CA PHE A 166 -12.29 -0.16 -21.35
C PHE A 166 -11.05 0.63 -21.81
N LEU A 167 -9.92 -0.04 -22.04
CA LEU A 167 -8.70 0.65 -22.50
C LEU A 167 -8.86 1.21 -23.92
N GLU A 168 -9.49 0.48 -24.83
CA GLU A 168 -9.80 0.96 -26.19
C GLU A 168 -10.66 2.24 -26.16
N ASP A 169 -11.73 2.25 -25.35
CA ASP A 169 -12.59 3.42 -25.18
C ASP A 169 -11.83 4.60 -24.54
N MET A 170 -10.99 4.32 -23.55
CA MET A 170 -10.16 5.35 -22.91
C MET A 170 -9.12 5.93 -23.86
N ASP A 171 -8.44 5.11 -24.66
CA ASP A 171 -7.44 5.57 -25.61
C ASP A 171 -8.04 6.51 -26.66
N CYS A 172 -9.27 6.24 -27.11
CA CYS A 172 -10.01 7.11 -28.01
C CYS A 172 -10.43 8.45 -27.39
N ARG A 173 -10.57 8.51 -26.05
CA ARG A 173 -11.02 9.71 -25.33
C ARG A 173 -9.87 10.57 -24.81
N LEU A 174 -8.70 10.00 -24.61
CA LEU A 174 -7.53 10.71 -24.16
C LEU A 174 -7.05 11.70 -25.23
N LYS A 175 -6.61 12.87 -24.79
CA LYS A 175 -6.06 13.91 -25.65
C LYS A 175 -4.58 13.66 -25.93
N ASP A 176 -4.06 14.29 -26.99
CA ASP A 176 -2.65 14.16 -27.37
C ASP A 176 -1.65 14.59 -26.29
N ASN A 177 -2.05 15.48 -25.38
CA ASN A 177 -1.26 15.89 -24.23
C ASN A 177 -1.52 15.04 -22.98
N GLN A 178 -2.27 13.95 -23.05
CA GLN A 178 -2.54 13.07 -21.94
C GLN A 178 -1.86 11.71 -22.16
N LEU A 179 -1.34 11.12 -21.08
CA LEU A 179 -0.75 9.77 -21.09
C LEU A 179 -1.24 9.01 -19.86
N MET A 180 -1.78 7.82 -20.07
CA MET A 180 -2.24 6.97 -18.99
C MET A 180 -1.32 5.76 -18.80
N TYR A 181 -0.72 5.63 -17.63
CA TYR A 181 -0.04 4.41 -17.20
C TYR A 181 -1.00 3.47 -16.51
N VAL A 182 -1.03 2.22 -16.93
CA VAL A 182 -1.92 1.19 -16.38
C VAL A 182 -1.15 0.13 -15.63
N LYS A 183 -1.52 -0.07 -14.36
CA LYS A 183 -0.96 -1.12 -13.53
C LYS A 183 -2.05 -2.07 -13.07
N TYR A 184 -2.04 -3.27 -13.60
CA TYR A 184 -2.92 -4.32 -13.12
C TYR A 184 -2.48 -4.92 -11.79
N HIS A 185 -3.44 -5.45 -11.06
CA HIS A 185 -3.14 -6.25 -9.88
C HIS A 185 -2.37 -7.52 -10.30
N PRO A 186 -1.35 -7.97 -9.56
CA PRO A 186 -0.53 -9.14 -9.94
C PRO A 186 -1.32 -10.44 -10.20
N LEU A 187 -2.53 -10.57 -9.63
CA LEU A 187 -3.43 -11.69 -9.90
C LEU A 187 -4.14 -11.61 -11.26
N MET A 188 -4.11 -10.44 -11.89
CA MET A 188 -4.75 -10.21 -13.19
C MET A 188 -3.74 -10.38 -14.30
N LYS A 189 -3.12 -11.42 -14.53
CA LYS A 189 -2.08 -11.71 -15.56
C LYS A 189 -2.36 -11.06 -16.93
N LEU A 190 -2.62 -9.77 -16.93
CA LEU A 190 -2.86 -8.93 -18.10
C LEU A 190 -1.60 -8.15 -18.39
N GLU A 191 -1.05 -8.38 -19.57
CA GLU A 191 0.08 -7.65 -20.11
C GLU A 191 -0.34 -7.13 -21.47
N PHE A 192 0.10 -5.96 -21.85
CA PHE A 192 0.01 -5.42 -23.21
C PHE A 192 1.32 -4.71 -23.54
N GLU A 193 1.65 -4.70 -24.84
CA GLU A 193 2.84 -4.01 -25.33
C GLU A 193 2.60 -2.50 -25.38
N ASP A 194 3.64 -1.71 -25.15
CA ASP A 194 3.56 -0.25 -25.08
C ASP A 194 3.02 0.40 -26.35
N ASP A 195 3.15 -0.27 -27.51
CA ASP A 195 2.68 0.22 -28.81
C ASP A 195 1.24 -0.19 -29.14
N THR A 196 0.56 -0.89 -28.22
CA THR A 196 -0.83 -1.34 -28.44
C THR A 196 -1.81 -0.18 -28.51
N TYR A 197 -1.56 0.89 -27.74
CA TYR A 197 -2.40 2.07 -27.61
C TYR A 197 -1.59 3.35 -27.87
N LYS A 198 -2.26 4.40 -28.36
CA LYS A 198 -1.62 5.70 -28.62
C LYS A 198 -1.28 6.46 -27.34
N HIS A 199 -2.21 6.48 -26.38
CA HIS A 199 -2.14 7.29 -25.17
C HIS A 199 -2.04 6.46 -23.89
N ILE A 200 -1.94 5.13 -24.00
CA ILE A 200 -1.88 4.24 -22.82
C ILE A 200 -0.60 3.42 -22.87
N LYS A 201 0.09 3.36 -21.75
CA LYS A 201 1.31 2.58 -21.59
C LYS A 201 1.25 1.67 -20.35
N ALA A 202 2.00 0.60 -20.39
CA ALA A 202 2.20 -0.25 -19.22
C ALA A 202 2.89 0.55 -18.09
N PHE A 203 2.54 0.23 -16.86
CA PHE A 203 3.18 0.87 -15.71
C PHE A 203 4.68 0.57 -15.70
N PRO A 204 5.55 1.59 -15.55
CA PRO A 204 6.99 1.40 -15.61
C PRO A 204 7.51 0.36 -14.62
N THR A 205 8.38 -0.53 -15.08
CA THR A 205 9.05 -1.53 -14.26
C THR A 205 10.39 -1.03 -13.75
N GLY A 206 10.85 -1.54 -12.60
CA GLY A 206 12.13 -1.14 -12.02
C GLY A 206 12.10 0.11 -11.14
N TYR A 207 10.95 0.74 -11.00
CA TYR A 207 10.71 1.90 -10.15
C TYR A 207 9.82 1.54 -8.96
N GLU A 208 9.93 2.33 -7.88
CA GLU A 208 9.01 2.24 -6.76
C GLU A 208 7.65 2.82 -7.13
N TYR A 209 6.57 2.17 -6.73
CA TYR A 209 5.20 2.60 -7.08
C TYR A 209 4.91 4.05 -6.72
N TYR A 210 5.35 4.47 -5.54
CA TYR A 210 5.10 5.80 -5.05
C TYR A 210 5.90 6.87 -5.80
N GLU A 211 7.05 6.53 -6.40
CA GLU A 211 7.80 7.44 -7.27
C GLU A 211 7.01 7.73 -8.56
N ILE A 212 6.50 6.68 -9.20
CA ILE A 212 5.66 6.85 -10.41
C ILE A 212 4.35 7.57 -10.09
N LEU A 213 3.74 7.28 -8.94
CA LEU A 213 2.56 8.02 -8.49
C LEU A 213 2.87 9.48 -8.18
N ASN A 214 4.09 9.81 -7.72
CA ASN A 214 4.52 11.19 -7.49
C ASN A 214 4.61 12.00 -8.78
N MET A 215 4.99 11.40 -9.90
CA MET A 215 5.02 12.10 -11.18
C MET A 215 3.63 12.26 -11.82
N ALA A 216 2.61 11.53 -11.36
CA ALA A 216 1.26 11.58 -11.88
C ALA A 216 0.53 12.90 -11.49
N ASP A 217 -0.33 13.35 -12.39
CA ASP A 217 -1.23 14.48 -12.13
C ASP A 217 -2.59 13.98 -11.63
N THR A 218 -3.03 12.83 -12.14
CA THR A 218 -4.32 12.22 -11.77
C THR A 218 -4.15 10.73 -11.47
N PRO A 219 -4.09 10.34 -10.20
CA PRO A 219 -4.13 8.93 -9.83
C PRO A 219 -5.57 8.42 -9.79
N VAL A 220 -5.83 7.29 -10.44
CA VAL A 220 -7.12 6.61 -10.42
C VAL A 220 -6.96 5.21 -9.81
N SER A 221 -7.31 5.07 -8.54
CA SER A 221 -7.28 3.78 -7.83
C SER A 221 -8.37 3.70 -6.79
N TYR A 222 -8.97 2.52 -6.65
CA TYR A 222 -10.02 2.30 -5.65
C TYR A 222 -9.50 1.86 -4.28
N THR A 223 -8.25 1.41 -4.14
CA THR A 223 -7.76 0.80 -2.90
C THR A 223 -6.48 1.39 -2.33
N HIS A 224 -5.65 2.05 -3.12
CA HIS A 224 -4.32 2.46 -2.65
C HIS A 224 -4.14 3.96 -2.40
N LEU A 225 -5.04 4.79 -2.91
CA LEU A 225 -4.89 6.25 -2.93
C LEU A 225 -5.86 7.00 -2.03
N ARG A 226 -6.76 6.32 -1.35
CA ARG A 226 -7.62 6.92 -0.33
C ARG A 226 -7.01 6.83 1.07
N ALA A 227 -5.71 6.87 1.16
CA ALA A 227 -5.05 6.97 2.45
C ALA A 227 -4.69 8.41 2.75
#